data_4cf997711e704486f035d87a4e94e7c5
#
_entry.id   4cf997711e704486f035d87a4e94e7c5
#
_cell.length_a   1.000
_cell.length_b   1.000
_cell.length_c   1.000
_cell.angle_alpha   90.00
_cell.angle_beta   90.00
_cell.angle_gamma   90.00
#
_symmetry.space_group_name_H-M   'P 1'
#
loop_
_entity.id
_entity.type
_entity.pdbx_description
1 polymer ?
#
loop_
_entity_poly.entity_id
_entity_poly.type
_entity_poly.pdbx_seq_one_letter_code
_entity_poly.pdbx_strand_id
1 'polypeptide(L)'
;MRENRVKRIMREGGLALGTHVGGIADPQIVEIIGLAGFDAAFIDMEHTTYDLHDVQLAVMAAERVGITPIVRTPGFDAAFILRLLDIGVQGIQVPHVGSAEAARAAVKAVRYPPLGERGRQPAAGRPTMAASPWSSTWRSQTARSCSPA
;
A
#
# COMPACT_ATOMS: atom_id res chain seq x y z
N MET A 1 -7.81 -9.53 -5.63
CA MET A 1 -6.59 -8.73 -5.39
C MET A 1 -6.85 -7.36 -5.99
N ARG A 2 -6.65 -6.28 -5.24
CA ARG A 2 -6.87 -4.94 -5.78
C ARG A 2 -5.80 -4.61 -6.82
N GLU A 3 -6.15 -3.81 -7.82
CA GLU A 3 -5.22 -3.35 -8.84
C GLU A 3 -4.15 -2.44 -8.21
N ASN A 4 -2.89 -2.64 -8.61
CA ASN A 4 -1.80 -1.74 -8.22
C ASN A 4 -1.77 -0.55 -9.19
N ARG A 5 -2.18 0.62 -8.70
CA ARG A 5 -2.30 1.85 -9.49
C ARG A 5 -0.99 2.27 -10.14
N VAL A 6 0.12 2.22 -9.41
CA VAL A 6 1.44 2.55 -9.97
C VAL A 6 1.80 1.63 -11.13
N LYS A 7 1.61 0.30 -10.96
CA LYS A 7 1.89 -0.66 -12.04
C LYS A 7 1.02 -0.43 -13.26
N ARG A 8 -0.24 -0.07 -13.07
CA ARG A 8 -1.14 0.25 -14.17
C ARG A 8 -0.65 1.46 -14.95
N ILE A 9 -0.40 2.59 -14.26
CA ILE A 9 0.09 3.82 -14.88
C ILE A 9 1.37 3.58 -15.67
N MET A 10 2.34 2.85 -15.07
CA MET A 10 3.62 2.55 -15.74
C MET A 10 3.45 1.65 -16.98
N ARG A 11 2.53 0.69 -16.95
CA ARG A 11 2.23 -0.16 -18.14
C ARG A 11 1.60 0.63 -19.27
N GLU A 12 0.83 1.65 -18.95
CA GLU A 12 0.19 2.56 -19.89
C GLU A 12 1.17 3.65 -20.42
N GLY A 13 2.45 3.61 -19.98
CA GLY A 13 3.47 4.58 -20.37
C GLY A 13 3.34 5.93 -19.67
N GLY A 14 2.55 6.00 -18.60
CA GLY A 14 2.33 7.20 -17.80
C GLY A 14 3.39 7.42 -16.73
N LEU A 15 3.30 8.56 -16.03
CA LEU A 15 4.12 8.93 -14.88
C LEU A 15 3.31 8.76 -13.59
N ALA A 16 3.78 7.91 -12.68
CA ALA A 16 3.22 7.77 -11.34
C ALA A 16 3.97 8.68 -10.34
N LEU A 17 3.21 9.46 -9.57
CA LEU A 17 3.74 10.35 -8.55
C LEU A 17 3.59 9.72 -7.18
N GLY A 18 4.68 9.67 -6.41
CA GLY A 18 4.67 9.20 -5.03
C GLY A 18 5.39 10.16 -4.09
N THR A 19 5.03 10.12 -2.81
CA THR A 19 5.72 10.90 -1.78
C THR A 19 6.04 10.05 -0.56
N HIS A 20 7.09 10.43 0.15
CA HIS A 20 7.48 9.78 1.39
C HIS A 20 6.54 10.15 2.55
N VAL A 21 6.20 9.14 3.35
CA VAL A 21 5.53 9.27 4.65
C VAL A 21 6.56 8.90 5.70
N GLY A 22 7.07 9.90 6.39
CA GLY A 22 8.09 9.74 7.42
C GLY A 22 7.82 10.64 8.62
N GLY A 23 8.08 10.15 9.83
CA GLY A 23 8.05 10.94 11.05
C GLY A 23 6.66 11.14 11.70
N ILE A 24 5.57 10.89 11.02
CA ILE A 24 4.20 10.99 11.57
C ILE A 24 3.44 9.72 11.20
N ALA A 25 3.19 8.85 12.19
CA ALA A 25 2.46 7.59 12.03
C ALA A 25 0.93 7.79 12.07
N ASP A 26 0.42 8.80 11.36
CA ASP A 26 -1.01 9.09 11.27
C ASP A 26 -1.56 8.66 9.89
N PRO A 27 -2.52 7.73 9.83
CA PRO A 27 -3.13 7.31 8.57
C PRO A 27 -3.80 8.45 7.80
N GLN A 28 -4.21 9.54 8.46
CA GLN A 28 -4.78 10.71 7.80
C GLN A 28 -3.79 11.35 6.80
N ILE A 29 -2.49 11.29 7.08
CA ILE A 29 -1.46 11.79 6.16
C ILE A 29 -1.55 11.04 4.82
N VAL A 30 -1.74 9.74 4.86
CA VAL A 30 -1.89 8.91 3.65
C VAL A 30 -3.18 9.24 2.89
N GLU A 31 -4.28 9.54 3.60
CA GLU A 31 -5.52 10.01 2.98
C GLU A 31 -5.31 11.36 2.29
N ILE A 32 -4.66 12.32 2.96
CA ILE A 32 -4.34 13.65 2.40
C ILE A 32 -3.49 13.52 1.14
N ILE A 33 -2.46 12.66 1.16
CA ILE A 33 -1.61 12.37 -0.01
C ILE A 33 -2.45 11.88 -1.19
N GLY A 34 -3.35 10.94 -0.96
CA GLY A 34 -4.23 10.43 -2.02
C GLY A 34 -5.19 11.50 -2.55
N LEU A 35 -5.79 12.32 -1.67
CA LEU A 35 -6.67 13.43 -2.04
C LEU A 35 -5.92 14.55 -2.78
N ALA A 36 -4.63 14.74 -2.49
CA ALA A 36 -3.76 15.67 -3.21
C ALA A 36 -3.36 15.20 -4.62
N GLY A 37 -3.76 13.97 -5.01
CA GLY A 37 -3.57 13.45 -6.36
C GLY A 37 -2.32 12.60 -6.56
N PHE A 38 -1.61 12.21 -5.50
CA PHE A 38 -0.52 11.25 -5.59
C PHE A 38 -1.03 9.83 -5.89
N ASP A 39 -0.18 9.04 -6.54
CA ASP A 39 -0.46 7.66 -6.93
C ASP A 39 0.07 6.63 -5.95
N ALA A 40 1.04 7.04 -5.12
CA ALA A 40 1.68 6.18 -4.13
C ALA A 40 2.07 6.93 -2.86
N ALA A 41 2.01 6.23 -1.73
CA ALA A 41 2.62 6.62 -0.47
C ALA A 41 3.80 5.69 -0.16
N PHE A 42 5.01 6.25 0.02
CA PHE A 42 6.20 5.52 0.43
C PHE A 42 6.34 5.60 1.95
N ILE A 43 6.00 4.50 2.62
CA ILE A 43 6.07 4.36 4.07
C ILE A 43 7.47 3.89 4.44
N ASP A 44 8.18 4.69 5.20
CA ASP A 44 9.57 4.44 5.55
C ASP A 44 9.70 3.76 6.91
N MET A 45 10.16 2.50 6.92
CA MET A 45 10.49 1.79 8.16
C MET A 45 12.01 1.67 8.41
N GLU A 46 12.85 2.21 7.52
CA GLU A 46 14.30 2.21 7.71
C GLU A 46 14.75 3.34 8.64
N HIS A 47 14.20 4.54 8.45
CA HIS A 47 14.63 5.75 9.17
C HIS A 47 13.53 6.37 10.03
N THR A 48 12.50 5.58 10.38
CA THR A 48 11.41 6.02 11.25
C THR A 48 11.16 4.99 12.36
N THR A 49 10.28 5.34 13.28
CA THR A 49 9.84 4.47 14.38
C THR A 49 8.60 3.66 14.05
N TYR A 50 8.18 3.59 12.78
CA TYR A 50 6.98 2.86 12.37
C TYR A 50 7.10 1.37 12.65
N ASP A 51 6.04 0.80 13.20
CA ASP A 51 5.87 -0.63 13.38
C ASP A 51 4.87 -1.22 12.36
N LEU A 52 4.60 -2.52 12.46
CA LEU A 52 3.66 -3.19 11.56
C LEU A 52 2.21 -2.74 11.73
N HIS A 53 1.85 -2.24 12.91
CA HIS A 53 0.51 -1.72 13.15
C HIS A 53 0.33 -0.37 12.45
N ASP A 54 1.33 0.51 12.52
CA ASP A 54 1.33 1.79 11.80
C ASP A 54 1.21 1.57 10.29
N VAL A 55 1.98 0.60 9.75
CA VAL A 55 1.90 0.21 8.34
C VAL A 55 0.52 -0.33 8.00
N GLN A 56 -0.10 -1.13 8.87
CA GLN A 56 -1.46 -1.64 8.62
C GLN A 56 -2.48 -0.51 8.51
N LEU A 57 -2.43 0.48 9.40
CA LEU A 57 -3.30 1.65 9.35
C LEU A 57 -3.06 2.48 8.08
N ALA A 58 -1.78 2.70 7.71
CA ALA A 58 -1.41 3.40 6.49
C ALA A 58 -1.90 2.67 5.22
N VAL A 59 -1.83 1.33 5.19
CA VAL A 59 -2.37 0.51 4.08
C VAL A 59 -3.88 0.66 3.99
N MET A 60 -4.61 0.63 5.12
CA MET A 60 -6.06 0.83 5.13
C MET A 60 -6.44 2.21 4.58
N ALA A 61 -5.72 3.26 4.98
CA ALA A 61 -5.91 4.61 4.47
C ALA A 61 -5.62 4.70 2.96
N ALA A 62 -4.50 4.13 2.50
CA ALA A 62 -4.15 4.08 1.07
C ALA A 62 -5.22 3.36 0.23
N GLU A 63 -5.74 2.24 0.75
CA GLU A 63 -6.82 1.50 0.12
C GLU A 63 -8.12 2.31 0.00
N ARG A 64 -8.42 3.15 1.00
CA ARG A 64 -9.60 4.00 1.02
C ARG A 64 -9.57 5.07 -0.07
N VAL A 65 -8.40 5.68 -0.29
CA VAL A 65 -8.22 6.74 -1.29
C VAL A 65 -7.70 6.24 -2.64
N GLY A 66 -7.43 4.94 -2.77
CA GLY A 66 -7.09 4.29 -4.03
C GLY A 66 -5.66 4.53 -4.52
N ILE A 67 -4.70 4.78 -3.61
CA ILE A 67 -3.29 4.91 -3.92
C ILE A 67 -2.51 3.64 -3.55
N THR A 68 -1.29 3.50 -4.08
CA THR A 68 -0.44 2.32 -3.87
C THR A 68 0.43 2.49 -2.61
N PRO A 69 0.25 1.68 -1.55
CA PRO A 69 1.18 1.68 -0.42
C PRO A 69 2.46 0.92 -0.78
N ILE A 70 3.59 1.61 -0.67
CA ILE A 70 4.94 1.06 -0.87
C ILE A 70 5.69 1.22 0.44
N VAL A 71 6.34 0.15 0.92
CA VAL A 71 7.08 0.18 2.18
C VAL A 71 8.57 0.00 1.92
N ARG A 72 9.39 0.89 2.48
CA ARG A 72 10.82 0.68 2.61
C ARG A 72 11.09 -0.09 3.90
N THR A 73 11.70 -1.26 3.78
CA THR A 73 12.04 -2.13 4.93
C THR A 73 13.32 -1.65 5.62
N PRO A 74 13.52 -1.99 6.92
CA PRO A 74 14.78 -1.70 7.62
C PRO A 74 16.00 -2.42 7.01
N GLY A 75 15.74 -3.53 6.29
CA GLY A 75 16.72 -4.36 5.64
C GLY A 75 16.07 -5.53 4.94
N PHE A 76 16.88 -6.48 4.46
CA PHE A 76 16.35 -7.71 3.87
C PHE A 76 16.06 -8.74 4.97
N ASP A 77 14.79 -9.02 5.19
CA ASP A 77 14.28 -10.14 5.98
C ASP A 77 13.01 -10.69 5.28
N ALA A 78 13.11 -11.93 4.80
CA ALA A 78 12.03 -12.58 4.05
C ALA A 78 10.77 -12.79 4.89
N ALA A 79 10.90 -13.08 6.21
CA ALA A 79 9.77 -13.26 7.10
C ALA A 79 9.07 -11.91 7.37
N PHE A 80 9.83 -10.85 7.52
CA PHE A 80 9.28 -9.49 7.68
C PHE A 80 8.58 -9.02 6.39
N ILE A 81 9.19 -9.24 5.23
CA ILE A 81 8.59 -8.94 3.92
C ILE A 81 7.28 -9.69 3.73
N LEU A 82 7.22 -10.99 4.12
CA LEU A 82 5.99 -11.77 4.06
C LEU A 82 4.87 -11.11 4.87
N ARG A 83 5.14 -10.68 6.10
CA ARG A 83 4.15 -10.02 6.96
C ARG A 83 3.64 -8.71 6.35
N LEU A 84 4.52 -7.89 5.78
CA LEU A 84 4.14 -6.66 5.08
C LEU A 84 3.21 -6.95 3.90
N LEU A 85 3.53 -7.94 3.09
CA LEU A 85 2.72 -8.33 1.94
C LEU A 85 1.35 -8.91 2.37
N ASP A 86 1.28 -9.60 3.51
CA ASP A 86 0.03 -10.14 4.06
C ASP A 86 -0.86 -9.05 4.68
N ILE A 87 -0.28 -7.97 5.21
CA ILE A 87 -0.99 -6.75 5.61
C ILE A 87 -1.64 -6.06 4.40
N GLY A 88 -1.07 -6.22 3.20
CA GLY A 88 -1.62 -5.64 1.96
C GLY A 88 -0.74 -4.57 1.33
N VAL A 89 0.51 -4.45 1.76
CA VAL A 89 1.52 -3.63 1.07
C VAL A 89 1.65 -4.10 -0.38
N GLN A 90 1.67 -3.16 -1.32
CA GLN A 90 1.66 -3.44 -2.76
C GLN A 90 3.02 -3.23 -3.45
N GLY A 91 3.98 -2.66 -2.73
CA GLY A 91 5.36 -2.50 -3.18
C GLY A 91 6.33 -2.59 -2.00
N ILE A 92 7.45 -3.26 -2.19
CA ILE A 92 8.53 -3.38 -1.21
C ILE A 92 9.78 -2.74 -1.79
N GLN A 93 10.39 -1.84 -1.03
CA GLN A 93 11.71 -1.30 -1.29
C GLN A 93 12.67 -1.88 -0.26
N VAL A 94 13.60 -2.73 -0.72
CA VAL A 94 14.67 -3.28 0.12
C VAL A 94 15.89 -2.37 -0.02
N PRO A 95 16.38 -1.78 1.07
CA PRO A 95 17.58 -0.93 1.03
C PRO A 95 18.84 -1.78 0.89
N HIS A 96 19.96 -1.14 0.54
CA HIS A 96 21.32 -1.71 0.54
C HIS A 96 21.50 -2.96 -0.33
N VAL A 97 20.76 -3.07 -1.44
CA VAL A 97 20.91 -4.18 -2.39
C VAL A 97 22.15 -3.93 -3.25
N GLY A 98 23.30 -4.46 -2.81
CA GLY A 98 24.61 -4.24 -3.43
C GLY A 98 25.08 -5.36 -4.38
N SER A 99 24.32 -6.46 -4.54
CA SER A 99 24.70 -7.56 -5.42
C SER A 99 23.53 -8.16 -6.17
N ALA A 100 23.82 -8.89 -7.24
CA ALA A 100 22.81 -9.62 -8.01
C ALA A 100 22.16 -10.74 -7.19
N GLU A 101 22.90 -11.37 -6.26
CA GLU A 101 22.40 -12.38 -5.34
C GLU A 101 21.36 -11.76 -4.39
N ALA A 102 21.68 -10.63 -3.78
CA ALA A 102 20.76 -9.91 -2.88
C ALA A 102 19.49 -9.50 -3.62
N ALA A 103 19.60 -9.02 -4.86
CA ALA A 103 18.44 -8.68 -5.69
C ALA A 103 17.57 -9.92 -5.98
N ARG A 104 18.19 -11.05 -6.34
CA ARG A 104 17.48 -12.31 -6.58
C ARG A 104 16.77 -12.82 -5.32
N ALA A 105 17.42 -12.74 -4.16
CA ALA A 105 16.82 -13.11 -2.88
C ALA A 105 15.58 -12.26 -2.55
N ALA A 106 15.66 -10.95 -2.73
CA ALA A 106 14.55 -10.05 -2.53
C ALA A 106 13.36 -10.37 -3.46
N VAL A 107 13.64 -10.67 -4.74
CA VAL A 107 12.61 -11.06 -5.71
C VAL A 107 11.95 -12.39 -5.34
N LYS A 108 12.75 -13.39 -4.88
CA LYS A 108 12.21 -14.68 -4.42
C LYS A 108 11.30 -14.54 -3.21
N ALA A 109 11.65 -13.67 -2.26
CA ALA A 109 10.86 -13.45 -1.04
C ALA A 109 9.45 -12.87 -1.31
N VAL A 110 9.27 -12.11 -2.40
CA VAL A 110 7.98 -11.49 -2.73
C VAL A 110 7.11 -12.29 -3.68
N ARG A 111 7.64 -13.32 -4.34
CA ARG A 111 6.93 -14.13 -5.33
C ARG A 111 6.52 -15.49 -4.77
N TYR A 112 5.35 -15.96 -5.17
CA TYR A 112 4.91 -17.31 -4.86
C TYR A 112 5.62 -18.38 -5.71
N PRO A 113 5.71 -19.63 -5.21
CA PRO A 113 6.17 -20.74 -6.04
C PRO A 113 5.36 -20.87 -7.36
N PRO A 114 5.99 -21.26 -8.48
CA PRO A 114 7.39 -21.71 -8.63
C PRO A 114 8.40 -20.56 -8.84
N LEU A 115 7.95 -19.30 -8.94
CA LEU A 115 8.78 -18.14 -9.25
C LEU A 115 9.50 -17.55 -8.02
N GLY A 116 9.14 -17.97 -6.82
CA GLY A 116 9.71 -17.52 -5.57
C GLY A 116 9.38 -18.44 -4.40
N GLU A 117 9.60 -17.93 -3.19
CA GLU A 117 9.52 -18.70 -1.95
C GLU A 117 8.53 -18.10 -0.94
N ARG A 118 7.71 -17.10 -1.37
CA ARG A 118 6.71 -16.48 -0.51
C ARG A 118 5.72 -17.54 0.01
N GLY A 119 5.58 -17.64 1.35
CA GLY A 119 4.57 -18.48 1.98
C GLY A 119 3.15 -18.09 1.57
N ARG A 120 2.26 -19.08 1.41
CA ARG A 120 0.82 -18.85 1.23
C ARG A 120 0.13 -19.06 2.57
N GLN A 121 -0.46 -18.00 3.11
CA GLN A 121 -1.48 -18.19 4.11
C GLN A 121 -2.77 -18.61 3.35
N PRO A 122 -3.41 -19.75 3.69
CA PRO A 122 -4.76 -20.00 3.21
C PRO A 122 -5.59 -18.79 3.59
N ALA A 123 -6.31 -18.21 2.67
CA ALA A 123 -7.12 -17.03 2.89
C ALA A 123 -8.13 -17.29 4.03
N ALA A 124 -7.72 -17.04 5.25
CA ALA A 124 -8.64 -16.62 6.29
C ALA A 124 -9.18 -15.29 5.73
N GLY A 125 -10.42 -15.34 5.23
CA GLY A 125 -11.00 -14.24 4.48
C GLY A 125 -10.72 -12.93 5.19
N ARG A 126 -9.81 -12.12 4.64
CA ARG A 126 -9.86 -10.70 4.95
C ARG A 126 -11.27 -10.30 4.56
N PRO A 127 -12.11 -9.85 5.48
CA PRO A 127 -13.34 -9.25 5.06
C PRO A 127 -12.91 -8.13 4.11
N THR A 128 -13.10 -8.32 2.79
CA THR A 128 -13.30 -7.16 1.96
C THR A 128 -14.33 -6.37 2.73
N MET A 129 -13.99 -5.17 3.17
CA MET A 129 -14.99 -4.22 3.59
C MET A 129 -15.86 -4.06 2.33
N ALA A 130 -16.82 -4.98 2.18
CA ALA A 130 -17.91 -4.82 1.26
C ALA A 130 -18.45 -3.44 1.58
N ALA A 131 -18.57 -2.61 0.55
CA ALA A 131 -19.02 -1.25 0.65
C ALA A 131 -20.09 -1.17 1.73
N SER A 132 -19.75 -0.53 2.85
CA SER A 132 -20.68 -0.36 3.97
C SER A 132 -21.99 0.18 3.39
N PRO A 133 -23.17 -0.32 3.79
CA PRO A 133 -24.43 0.24 3.34
C PRO A 133 -24.54 1.76 3.56
N TRP A 134 -23.69 2.31 4.42
CA TRP A 134 -23.57 3.74 4.70
C TRP A 134 -22.94 4.57 3.57
N SER A 135 -22.19 3.96 2.63
CA SER A 135 -21.58 4.69 1.51
C SER A 135 -22.59 5.13 0.45
N SER A 136 -23.78 4.53 0.39
CA SER A 136 -24.83 4.91 -0.53
C SER A 136 -25.73 6.05 0.00
N THR A 137 -25.83 6.19 1.32
CA THR A 137 -26.72 7.17 1.96
C THR A 137 -26.14 8.60 1.93
N TRP A 138 -24.79 8.73 1.96
CA TRP A 138 -24.13 10.03 1.91
C TRP A 138 -24.21 10.71 0.53
N ARG A 139 -24.18 9.94 -0.56
CA ARG A 139 -24.25 10.53 -1.92
C ARG A 139 -25.62 11.11 -2.25
N SER A 140 -26.67 10.63 -1.61
CA SER A 140 -28.03 11.12 -1.86
C SER A 140 -28.42 12.36 -1.06
N GLN A 141 -27.68 12.67 0.03
CA GLN A 141 -27.97 13.84 0.88
C GLN A 141 -27.23 15.10 0.42
N THR A 142 -26.02 14.99 -0.14
CA THR A 142 -25.28 16.14 -0.68
C THR A 142 -25.84 16.67 -2.00
N ALA A 143 -26.57 15.87 -2.76
CA ALA A 143 -27.17 16.30 -4.02
C ALA A 143 -28.46 17.13 -3.85
N ARG A 144 -29.03 17.24 -2.64
CA ARG A 144 -30.28 17.95 -2.41
C ARG A 144 -30.16 19.33 -1.75
N SER A 145 -28.96 19.79 -1.43
CA SER A 145 -28.76 21.07 -0.72
C SER A 145 -28.16 22.20 -1.57
N CYS A 146 -28.01 22.01 -2.87
CA CYS A 146 -27.58 23.07 -3.79
C CYS A 146 -28.59 23.22 -4.93
N SER A 147 -29.79 23.80 -4.62
CA SER A 147 -30.57 24.48 -5.63
C SER A 147 -30.37 25.98 -5.42
N PRO A 148 -29.88 26.73 -6.41
CA PRO A 148 -29.84 28.19 -6.34
C PRO A 148 -31.29 28.71 -6.39
N ALA A 149 -31.59 29.61 -5.51
CA ALA A 149 -32.79 30.46 -5.58
C ALA A 149 -32.59 31.55 -6.63
#